data_0e3b493fba7d6be0ab83684d4f4429b3
#
_entry.id   0e3b493fba7d6be0ab83684d4f4429b3
#
_cell.length_a   1.000
_cell.length_b   1.000
_cell.length_c   1.000
_cell.angle_alpha   90.00
_cell.angle_beta   90.00
_cell.angle_gamma   90.00
#
_symmetry.space_group_name_H-M   'P 1'
#
loop_
_entity.id
_entity.type
_entity.pdbx_description
1 polymer ?
#
loop_
_entity_poly.entity_id
_entity_poly.type
_entity_poly.pdbx_seq_one_letter_code
_entity_poly.pdbx_strand_id
1 'polypeptide(L)'
;MADTLPHEVGDSILKTPLKNEKEHSATRSSDRDSTLFDPSDRERSPSLAPSLTEGNKDQQTQDEDTEENVEYAQSWELYIITIGLCLAVFCLAIDNTILATAIPKITDQFNSLGDIGWYGSAYLLTFCALTLQFGKMYTFYSTKWVFLSALAFFEIGSLICGVAPNSLALIIGRAIAGIGSAGLFSGAILILAQCVPLQKRPMFTGGLWSMYGVASIAGPLMGGAFTDHVTWRWCFYINLPLGGITLVFITFFFKAPKPIKALPSFKDELDQLDLVGSFFFVPAIICILLALQWGGTEYAWDNARIIVLFCLFGVLTVIFIIVESFQGEKATVPGRIFKNRNIWGASIYSFSLGAGFYSFVYYIPIWFQAIKGVTATKSGIMSIPMLLSCIIFILISGILVTRFGHYTPLMYIGSIFFAVGAGLITTWQVDTTHSAWIGYLVILGIGIGLGMQAPLIVVQAVLPAEDIATGTALQVFAQMLGGTIFISVCENIFHNQLLKNLAAQAPNVDGAKLVAAGATMVRTMVSSEVLPTVLQAYNKALVQTFYCSAAMAACTFIGCLPLSWKPLKGKKIEATAA
;
A
#
# COMPACT_ATOMS: atom_id res chain seq x y z
N MET A 1 10.97 -48.58 -43.24
CA MET A 1 11.97 -48.09 -44.20
C MET A 1 12.75 -47.08 -43.39
N ALA A 2 13.74 -47.51 -42.65
CA ALA A 2 15.10 -47.80 -43.09
C ALA A 2 15.75 -46.49 -43.53
N ASP A 3 16.67 -46.00 -42.93
CA ASP A 3 18.04 -46.23 -42.54
C ASP A 3 18.75 -44.89 -42.73
N THR A 4 19.72 -44.42 -42.06
CA THR A 4 20.87 -44.94 -41.35
C THR A 4 21.64 -43.77 -40.76
N LEU A 5 22.11 -43.94 -39.55
CA LEU A 5 23.38 -43.38 -39.03
C LEU A 5 24.56 -44.11 -39.74
N PRO A 6 25.84 -43.81 -39.64
CA PRO A 6 26.58 -43.35 -38.46
C PRO A 6 27.90 -42.57 -38.67
N HIS A 7 28.65 -42.40 -37.53
CA HIS A 7 30.13 -42.40 -37.30
C HIS A 7 30.86 -41.07 -37.56
N GLU A 8 31.85 -40.68 -36.87
CA GLU A 8 32.68 -41.08 -35.70
C GLU A 8 33.69 -39.96 -35.47
N VAL A 9 33.98 -39.69 -34.20
CA VAL A 9 35.25 -39.82 -33.48
C VAL A 9 36.38 -38.86 -33.85
N GLY A 10 36.94 -38.25 -32.84
CA GLY A 10 38.25 -37.59 -32.88
C GLY A 10 38.62 -36.89 -31.56
N ASP A 11 39.05 -37.65 -30.59
CA ASP A 11 39.79 -37.31 -29.38
C ASP A 11 41.05 -36.49 -29.64
N SER A 12 41.45 -35.68 -28.66
CA SER A 12 42.76 -35.64 -27.97
C SER A 12 42.88 -34.36 -27.14
N ILE A 13 42.82 -34.45 -25.84
CA ILE A 13 43.86 -34.68 -24.82
C ILE A 13 45.08 -33.77 -25.05
N LEU A 14 45.36 -32.89 -24.12
CA LEU A 14 46.54 -32.82 -23.25
C LEU A 14 46.76 -31.44 -22.62
N LYS A 15 46.57 -31.43 -21.27
CA LYS A 15 47.60 -31.10 -20.25
C LYS A 15 48.03 -29.66 -20.04
N THR A 16 47.73 -29.23 -18.81
CA THR A 16 48.47 -28.28 -17.95
C THR A 16 49.97 -28.59 -17.90
N PRO A 17 50.88 -27.66 -17.55
CA PRO A 17 51.25 -27.59 -16.15
C PRO A 17 51.53 -26.21 -15.52
N LEU A 18 51.50 -26.23 -14.22
CA LEU A 18 52.03 -25.32 -13.19
C LEU A 18 53.54 -25.07 -13.31
N LYS A 19 53.99 -23.89 -12.88
CA LYS A 19 55.26 -23.60 -12.16
C LYS A 19 55.22 -22.11 -11.76
N ASN A 20 55.18 -21.75 -10.53
CA ASN A 20 56.09 -21.75 -9.40
C ASN A 20 57.37 -20.91 -9.60
N GLU A 21 57.55 -19.99 -8.62
CA GLU A 21 58.81 -19.54 -7.99
C GLU A 21 59.64 -18.50 -8.76
N LYS A 22 60.24 -17.48 -8.20
CA LYS A 22 60.93 -17.22 -6.92
C LYS A 22 61.28 -15.74 -6.86
N GLU A 23 61.20 -15.11 -5.68
CA GLU A 23 62.27 -14.56 -4.88
C GLU A 23 63.49 -13.94 -5.55
N HIS A 24 63.76 -12.68 -5.13
CA HIS A 24 65.06 -12.15 -4.70
C HIS A 24 64.81 -10.72 -4.17
N SER A 25 64.94 -10.42 -2.90
CA SER A 25 66.03 -10.41 -1.91
C SER A 25 67.13 -9.37 -2.22
N ALA A 26 67.35 -8.60 -1.17
CA ALA A 26 68.58 -8.00 -0.71
C ALA A 26 68.98 -6.65 -1.32
N THR A 27 69.53 -5.67 -0.63
CA THR A 27 70.32 -5.62 0.62
C THR A 27 70.61 -4.18 0.99
N ARG A 28 70.70 -3.92 2.33
CA ARG A 28 71.77 -3.23 3.09
C ARG A 28 72.16 -1.79 2.69
N SER A 29 72.30 -0.90 3.67
CA SER A 29 73.29 -0.76 4.73
C SER A 29 72.92 0.43 5.62
N SER A 30 72.90 0.31 6.97
CA SER A 30 73.95 0.45 7.95
C SER A 30 74.60 1.83 7.96
N ASP A 31 74.44 2.48 9.12
CA ASP A 31 75.47 2.88 10.08
C ASP A 31 74.76 3.65 11.22
N ARG A 32 74.75 3.12 12.43
CA ARG A 32 75.65 3.31 13.57
C ARG A 32 76.19 4.71 13.71
N ASP A 33 75.78 5.41 14.79
CA ASP A 33 76.77 5.69 15.85
C ASP A 33 76.11 5.92 17.21
N SER A 34 76.81 5.37 18.19
CA SER A 34 76.61 5.31 19.59
C SER A 34 77.33 6.46 20.32
N THR A 35 76.80 6.92 21.43
CA THR A 35 77.52 7.33 22.66
C THR A 35 76.47 7.59 23.73
N LEU A 36 76.33 6.83 24.76
CA LEU A 36 77.05 6.52 26.00
C LEU A 36 77.18 7.71 26.98
N PHE A 37 76.74 7.41 28.24
CA PHE A 37 77.07 7.96 29.55
C PHE A 37 76.33 9.23 30.03
N ASP A 38 75.93 9.42 31.28
CA ASP A 38 75.99 8.70 32.55
C ASP A 38 75.08 9.41 33.57
N PRO A 39 74.72 8.81 34.71
CA PRO A 39 73.71 9.29 35.64
C PRO A 39 74.30 10.07 36.78
N SER A 40 73.58 11.02 37.22
CA SER A 40 73.58 11.54 38.60
C SER A 40 73.02 12.98 38.59
N ASP A 41 71.91 13.21 39.21
CA ASP A 41 71.81 13.96 40.45
C ASP A 41 70.38 13.94 41.00
N ARG A 42 70.34 13.66 42.25
CA ARG A 42 69.23 13.61 43.15
C ARG A 42 68.62 14.98 43.38
N GLU A 43 67.38 14.93 43.76
CA GLU A 43 66.69 15.74 44.78
C GLU A 43 65.62 16.74 44.30
N ARG A 44 64.45 16.39 44.81
CA ARG A 44 63.35 17.24 45.32
C ARG A 44 62.03 17.15 44.57
N SER A 45 61.18 16.31 45.14
CA SER A 45 59.71 16.47 45.08
C SER A 45 59.29 17.79 45.73
N PRO A 46 58.21 18.46 45.29
CA PRO A 46 56.91 18.05 45.87
C PRO A 46 55.71 17.96 44.88
N SER A 47 54.92 16.98 45.18
CA SER A 47 53.47 16.88 45.04
C SER A 47 52.71 17.97 44.26
N LEU A 48 52.04 17.55 43.16
CA LEU A 48 50.65 17.96 42.85
C LEU A 48 50.20 17.12 41.70
N ALA A 49 49.42 16.08 42.00
CA ALA A 49 48.58 15.38 41.02
C ALA A 49 47.39 16.27 40.70
N PRO A 50 47.10 16.54 39.43
CA PRO A 50 45.74 16.95 39.04
C PRO A 50 44.93 15.72 38.72
N SER A 51 43.83 15.61 39.41
CA SER A 51 42.74 14.64 39.23
C SER A 51 42.24 14.60 37.77
N LEU A 52 42.55 13.53 37.05
CA LEU A 52 41.95 13.17 35.76
C LEU A 52 40.60 12.49 36.00
N THR A 53 39.61 13.20 36.54
CA THR A 53 38.25 12.65 36.73
C THR A 53 37.14 13.69 36.55
N GLU A 54 37.43 14.92 36.17
CA GLU A 54 36.37 15.93 35.91
C GLU A 54 36.11 16.25 34.43
N GLY A 55 37.01 15.88 33.50
CA GLY A 55 36.83 16.14 32.06
C GLY A 55 35.81 15.26 31.32
N ASN A 56 35.31 14.21 31.97
CA ASN A 56 34.40 13.25 31.29
C ASN A 56 32.93 13.36 31.75
N LYS A 57 32.65 14.17 32.77
CA LYS A 57 31.28 14.50 33.18
C LYS A 57 30.73 15.73 32.46
N ASP A 58 31.58 16.70 32.16
CA ASP A 58 31.13 17.92 31.47
C ASP A 58 30.94 17.71 29.96
N GLN A 59 31.60 16.72 29.33
CA GLN A 59 31.33 16.32 27.96
C GLN A 59 30.06 15.45 27.86
N GLN A 60 29.73 14.64 28.86
CA GLN A 60 28.47 13.92 28.89
C GLN A 60 27.26 14.79 29.21
N THR A 61 27.44 15.87 29.99
CA THR A 61 26.35 16.84 30.24
C THR A 61 26.19 17.84 29.11
N GLN A 62 27.23 18.16 28.34
CA GLN A 62 27.10 19.00 27.14
C GLN A 62 26.48 18.24 25.94
N ASP A 63 26.64 16.92 25.87
CA ASP A 63 25.94 16.08 24.85
C ASP A 63 24.47 15.80 25.21
N GLU A 64 24.04 15.97 26.45
CA GLU A 64 22.64 15.88 26.87
C GLU A 64 21.84 17.17 26.66
N ASP A 65 22.46 18.34 26.60
CA ASP A 65 21.79 19.64 26.47
C ASP A 65 21.60 20.13 25.03
N THR A 66 22.04 19.36 24.01
CA THR A 66 21.72 19.57 22.59
C THR A 66 20.63 18.60 22.08
N GLU A 67 19.68 18.24 22.92
CA GLU A 67 18.38 17.85 22.42
C GLU A 67 17.70 19.08 21.85
N GLU A 68 17.85 19.30 20.55
CA GLU A 68 17.00 20.23 19.79
C GLU A 68 15.56 19.91 20.17
N ASN A 69 14.92 20.80 20.92
CA ASN A 69 13.54 20.70 21.36
C ASN A 69 12.65 20.68 20.12
N VAL A 70 12.46 19.50 19.53
CA VAL A 70 11.36 19.28 18.57
C VAL A 70 10.08 19.45 19.37
N GLU A 71 9.48 20.62 19.27
CA GLU A 71 8.25 20.98 19.96
C GLU A 71 7.10 20.15 19.37
N TYR A 72 6.89 18.94 19.93
CA TYR A 72 5.74 18.12 19.58
C TYR A 72 4.45 18.80 20.03
N ALA A 73 3.38 18.65 19.25
CA ALA A 73 2.07 19.19 19.58
C ALA A 73 1.67 18.87 21.03
N GLN A 74 1.14 19.86 21.74
CA GLN A 74 0.64 19.68 23.11
C GLN A 74 -0.41 18.56 23.14
N SER A 75 -0.55 17.85 24.25
CA SER A 75 -1.38 16.64 24.33
C SER A 75 -2.80 16.81 23.79
N TRP A 76 -3.46 17.94 24.05
CA TRP A 76 -4.83 18.20 23.59
C TRP A 76 -4.88 18.57 22.09
N GLU A 77 -3.90 19.35 21.58
CA GLU A 77 -3.78 19.67 20.15
C GLU A 77 -3.55 18.39 19.34
N LEU A 78 -2.71 17.48 19.86
CA LEU A 78 -2.45 16.17 19.24
C LEU A 78 -3.73 15.35 19.09
N TYR A 79 -4.60 15.32 20.12
CA TYR A 79 -5.87 14.58 20.02
C TYR A 79 -6.80 15.20 18.96
N ILE A 80 -6.92 16.52 18.88
CA ILE A 80 -7.75 17.20 17.88
C ILE A 80 -7.23 16.93 16.48
N ILE A 81 -5.91 17.07 16.25
CA ILE A 81 -5.28 16.75 14.97
C ILE A 81 -5.53 15.29 14.60
N THR A 82 -5.32 14.36 15.53
CA THR A 82 -5.54 12.93 15.29
C THR A 82 -7.00 12.62 14.93
N ILE A 83 -7.97 13.24 15.60
CA ILE A 83 -9.40 13.10 15.26
C ILE A 83 -9.66 13.64 13.85
N GLY A 84 -9.13 14.80 13.49
CA GLY A 84 -9.24 15.34 12.14
C GLY A 84 -8.66 14.40 11.07
N LEU A 85 -7.48 13.82 11.33
CA LEU A 85 -6.87 12.84 10.42
C LEU A 85 -7.68 11.54 10.34
N CYS A 86 -8.22 11.07 11.46
CA CYS A 86 -9.12 9.92 11.50
C CYS A 86 -10.39 10.16 10.67
N LEU A 87 -10.98 11.36 10.75
CA LEU A 87 -12.14 11.74 9.94
C LEU A 87 -11.78 11.79 8.46
N ALA A 88 -10.63 12.33 8.08
CA ALA A 88 -10.17 12.33 6.69
C ALA A 88 -10.02 10.90 6.15
N VAL A 89 -9.35 10.01 6.88
CA VAL A 89 -9.19 8.60 6.49
C VAL A 89 -10.53 7.87 6.46
N PHE A 90 -11.43 8.18 7.38
CA PHE A 90 -12.79 7.64 7.37
C PHE A 90 -13.56 8.08 6.10
N CYS A 91 -13.49 9.37 5.70
CA CYS A 91 -14.11 9.86 4.46
C CYS A 91 -13.58 9.13 3.23
N LEU A 92 -12.25 8.95 3.13
CA LEU A 92 -11.64 8.20 2.03
C LEU A 92 -12.15 6.77 1.94
N ALA A 93 -12.24 6.11 3.09
CA ALA A 93 -12.62 4.72 3.16
C ALA A 93 -14.12 4.52 2.93
N ILE A 94 -14.96 5.41 3.50
CA ILE A 94 -16.41 5.33 3.32
C ILE A 94 -16.79 5.64 1.86
N ASP A 95 -16.15 6.59 1.22
CA ASP A 95 -16.39 6.96 -0.18
C ASP A 95 -16.21 5.78 -1.14
N ASN A 96 -15.27 4.86 -0.85
CA ASN A 96 -15.07 3.65 -1.63
C ASN A 96 -16.09 2.55 -1.31
N THR A 97 -16.52 2.43 -0.06
CA THR A 97 -17.34 1.31 0.38
C THR A 97 -18.84 1.57 0.27
N ILE A 98 -19.26 2.82 0.44
CA ILE A 98 -20.67 3.26 0.37
C ILE A 98 -21.24 3.16 -1.05
N LEU A 99 -20.37 3.35 -2.06
CA LEU A 99 -20.75 3.35 -3.46
C LEU A 99 -21.41 2.05 -3.91
N ALA A 100 -20.93 0.90 -3.42
CA ALA A 100 -21.41 -0.42 -3.81
C ALA A 100 -22.94 -0.60 -3.63
N THR A 101 -23.52 0.04 -2.61
CA THR A 101 -24.97 0.00 -2.36
C THR A 101 -25.75 1.04 -3.14
N ALA A 102 -25.09 2.09 -3.63
CA ALA A 102 -25.72 3.16 -4.41
C ALA A 102 -25.77 2.85 -5.92
N ILE A 103 -24.86 2.03 -6.44
CA ILE A 103 -24.73 1.70 -7.86
C ILE A 103 -26.08 1.33 -8.52
N PRO A 104 -26.92 0.42 -8.01
CA PRO A 104 -28.17 0.06 -8.68
C PRO A 104 -29.08 1.25 -8.92
N LYS A 105 -29.24 2.13 -7.92
CA LYS A 105 -30.09 3.33 -8.06
C LYS A 105 -29.48 4.39 -9.00
N ILE A 106 -28.15 4.50 -9.01
CA ILE A 106 -27.43 5.40 -9.92
C ILE A 106 -27.63 4.93 -11.36
N THR A 107 -27.43 3.64 -11.63
CA THR A 107 -27.58 3.06 -12.97
C THR A 107 -29.01 3.12 -13.47
N ASP A 108 -30.00 2.87 -12.61
CA ASP A 108 -31.41 3.02 -12.92
C ASP A 108 -31.75 4.46 -13.30
N GLN A 109 -31.24 5.45 -12.54
CA GLN A 109 -31.53 6.87 -12.79
C GLN A 109 -30.88 7.37 -14.07
N PHE A 110 -29.65 6.95 -14.38
CA PHE A 110 -28.88 7.42 -15.54
C PHE A 110 -29.02 6.52 -16.78
N ASN A 111 -29.69 5.37 -16.67
CA ASN A 111 -29.77 4.34 -17.71
C ASN A 111 -28.39 3.95 -18.26
N SER A 112 -27.41 3.73 -17.35
CA SER A 112 -25.98 3.61 -17.66
C SER A 112 -25.36 2.35 -17.06
N LEU A 113 -25.92 1.17 -17.35
CA LEU A 113 -25.38 -0.11 -16.88
C LEU A 113 -23.94 -0.37 -17.35
N GLY A 114 -23.56 0.13 -18.54
CA GLY A 114 -22.19 -0.01 -19.06
C GLY A 114 -21.15 0.81 -18.28
N ASP A 115 -21.56 1.80 -17.48
CA ASP A 115 -20.64 2.70 -16.77
C ASP A 115 -20.32 2.25 -15.33
N ILE A 116 -20.90 1.14 -14.87
CA ILE A 116 -20.77 0.65 -13.48
C ILE A 116 -19.30 0.55 -13.07
N GLY A 117 -18.48 -0.05 -13.93
CA GLY A 117 -17.05 -0.21 -13.69
C GLY A 117 -16.32 1.11 -13.49
N TRP A 118 -16.72 2.16 -14.23
CA TRP A 118 -16.12 3.48 -14.17
C TRP A 118 -16.36 4.23 -12.87
N TYR A 119 -17.49 4.00 -12.18
CA TYR A 119 -17.79 4.66 -10.90
C TYR A 119 -16.77 4.36 -9.81
N GLY A 120 -16.22 3.14 -9.82
CA GLY A 120 -15.14 2.75 -8.90
C GLY A 120 -13.75 2.99 -9.48
N SER A 121 -13.52 2.56 -10.74
CA SER A 121 -12.18 2.55 -11.34
C SER A 121 -11.64 3.95 -11.62
N ALA A 122 -12.48 4.94 -11.99
CA ALA A 122 -12.01 6.31 -12.21
C ALA A 122 -11.33 6.92 -10.97
N TYR A 123 -11.85 6.65 -9.78
CA TYR A 123 -11.25 7.05 -8.52
C TYR A 123 -9.91 6.34 -8.26
N LEU A 124 -9.88 5.01 -8.37
CA LEU A 124 -8.67 4.22 -8.10
C LEU A 124 -7.56 4.53 -9.10
N LEU A 125 -7.92 4.80 -10.36
CA LEU A 125 -7.01 5.16 -11.43
C LEU A 125 -6.24 6.45 -11.11
N THR A 126 -6.97 7.53 -10.79
CA THR A 126 -6.36 8.82 -10.44
C THR A 126 -5.64 8.76 -9.11
N PHE A 127 -6.15 8.01 -8.14
CA PHE A 127 -5.49 7.75 -6.87
C PHE A 127 -4.10 7.10 -7.10
N CYS A 128 -4.03 5.99 -7.82
CA CYS A 128 -2.77 5.30 -8.10
C CYS A 128 -1.81 6.17 -8.92
N ALA A 129 -2.31 6.81 -9.97
CA ALA A 129 -1.48 7.57 -10.89
C ALA A 129 -0.79 8.77 -10.23
N LEU A 130 -1.42 9.41 -9.21
CA LEU A 130 -0.93 10.65 -8.62
C LEU A 130 -0.33 10.49 -7.21
N THR A 131 -0.40 9.31 -6.60
CA THR A 131 0.13 9.10 -5.23
C THR A 131 1.61 9.46 -5.09
N LEU A 132 2.44 9.09 -6.07
CA LEU A 132 3.88 9.39 -6.02
C LEU A 132 4.18 10.88 -6.18
N GLN A 133 3.39 11.60 -7.00
CA GLN A 133 3.52 13.05 -7.19
C GLN A 133 3.21 13.79 -5.89
N PHE A 134 2.17 13.38 -5.17
CA PHE A 134 1.90 13.94 -3.83
C PHE A 134 3.04 13.65 -2.85
N GLY A 135 3.70 12.50 -2.93
CA GLY A 135 4.91 12.21 -2.15
C GLY A 135 6.01 13.25 -2.38
N LYS A 136 6.26 13.62 -3.65
CA LYS A 136 7.18 14.71 -4.01
C LYS A 136 6.71 16.07 -3.50
N MET A 137 5.43 16.39 -3.67
CA MET A 137 4.88 17.65 -3.18
C MET A 137 5.08 17.80 -1.66
N TYR A 138 4.87 16.73 -0.89
CA TYR A 138 5.11 16.73 0.56
C TYR A 138 6.59 16.88 0.96
N THR A 139 7.52 16.60 0.08
CA THR A 139 8.96 16.78 0.33
C THR A 139 9.38 18.26 0.23
N PHE A 140 8.81 19.00 -0.74
CA PHE A 140 9.24 20.36 -1.06
C PHE A 140 8.30 21.45 -0.54
N TYR A 141 7.00 21.14 -0.40
CA TYR A 141 6.00 22.09 0.07
C TYR A 141 5.57 21.82 1.52
N SER A 142 4.95 22.82 2.14
CA SER A 142 4.38 22.67 3.48
C SER A 142 3.35 21.54 3.51
N THR A 143 3.56 20.56 4.38
CA THR A 143 2.67 19.41 4.58
C THR A 143 1.21 19.84 4.82
N LYS A 144 1.01 20.95 5.55
CA LYS A 144 -0.33 21.51 5.81
C LYS A 144 -1.04 21.92 4.54
N TRP A 145 -0.40 22.73 3.69
CA TRP A 145 -1.05 23.27 2.50
C TRP A 145 -1.25 22.20 1.43
N VAL A 146 -0.32 21.26 1.27
CA VAL A 146 -0.51 20.10 0.38
C VAL A 146 -1.67 19.24 0.84
N PHE A 147 -1.80 18.97 2.13
CA PHE A 147 -2.92 18.22 2.71
C PHE A 147 -4.26 18.92 2.50
N LEU A 148 -4.32 20.23 2.78
CA LEU A 148 -5.54 21.02 2.59
C LEU A 148 -5.95 21.13 1.12
N SER A 149 -4.99 21.23 0.19
CA SER A 149 -5.29 21.21 -1.26
C SER A 149 -5.82 19.83 -1.69
N ALA A 150 -5.25 18.75 -1.20
CA ALA A 150 -5.73 17.40 -1.45
C ALA A 150 -7.16 17.21 -0.89
N LEU A 151 -7.43 17.73 0.32
CA LEU A 151 -8.77 17.72 0.91
C LEU A 151 -9.76 18.51 0.05
N ALA A 152 -9.36 19.68 -0.44
CA ALA A 152 -10.22 20.48 -1.33
C ALA A 152 -10.56 19.74 -2.62
N PHE A 153 -9.60 19.07 -3.27
CA PHE A 153 -9.88 18.23 -4.45
C PHE A 153 -10.85 17.11 -4.14
N PHE A 154 -10.69 16.44 -3.00
CA PHE A 154 -11.58 15.36 -2.57
C PHE A 154 -13.01 15.86 -2.33
N GLU A 155 -13.17 16.98 -1.64
CA GLU A 155 -14.48 17.59 -1.36
C GLU A 155 -15.17 18.13 -2.62
N ILE A 156 -14.42 18.76 -3.52
CA ILE A 156 -14.93 19.21 -4.83
C ILE A 156 -15.39 18.00 -5.65
N GLY A 157 -14.60 16.92 -5.69
CA GLY A 157 -14.99 15.69 -6.36
C GLY A 157 -16.27 15.08 -5.77
N SER A 158 -16.36 15.02 -4.44
CA SER A 158 -17.55 14.53 -3.71
C SER A 158 -18.78 15.42 -3.99
N LEU A 159 -18.60 16.73 -4.03
CA LEU A 159 -19.68 17.67 -4.39
C LEU A 159 -20.16 17.44 -5.83
N ILE A 160 -19.24 17.32 -6.79
CA ILE A 160 -19.59 17.05 -8.20
C ILE A 160 -20.36 15.73 -8.31
N CYS A 161 -19.92 14.66 -7.59
CA CYS A 161 -20.64 13.39 -7.56
C CYS A 161 -22.06 13.55 -6.98
N GLY A 162 -22.22 14.33 -5.91
CA GLY A 162 -23.51 14.57 -5.25
C GLY A 162 -24.50 15.34 -6.12
N VAL A 163 -24.02 16.30 -6.93
CA VAL A 163 -24.89 17.09 -7.84
C VAL A 163 -24.94 16.54 -9.27
N ALA A 164 -24.28 15.42 -9.57
CA ALA A 164 -24.14 14.88 -10.91
C ALA A 164 -25.49 14.75 -11.63
N PRO A 165 -25.65 15.37 -12.82
CA PRO A 165 -26.88 15.27 -13.62
C PRO A 165 -26.88 14.02 -14.51
N ASN A 166 -25.74 13.43 -14.79
CA ASN A 166 -25.55 12.27 -15.66
C ASN A 166 -24.33 11.43 -15.22
N SER A 167 -24.19 10.25 -15.83
CA SER A 167 -23.12 9.29 -15.56
C SER A 167 -21.72 9.89 -15.76
N LEU A 168 -21.48 10.62 -16.85
CA LEU A 168 -20.19 11.22 -17.16
C LEU A 168 -19.75 12.22 -16.08
N ALA A 169 -20.67 13.06 -15.60
CA ALA A 169 -20.38 14.01 -14.51
C ALA A 169 -20.00 13.26 -13.22
N LEU A 170 -20.66 12.15 -12.93
CA LEU A 170 -20.31 11.31 -11.79
C LEU A 170 -18.91 10.71 -11.95
N ILE A 171 -18.56 10.17 -13.11
CA ILE A 171 -17.23 9.61 -13.40
C ILE A 171 -16.14 10.68 -13.24
N ILE A 172 -16.36 11.89 -13.77
CA ILE A 172 -15.42 13.01 -13.61
C ILE A 172 -15.27 13.40 -12.14
N GLY A 173 -16.39 13.48 -11.40
CA GLY A 173 -16.36 13.74 -9.96
C GLY A 173 -15.55 12.68 -9.19
N ARG A 174 -15.71 11.39 -9.54
CA ARG A 174 -14.93 10.27 -8.99
C ARG A 174 -13.43 10.42 -9.29
N ALA A 175 -13.08 10.79 -10.53
CA ALA A 175 -11.67 11.03 -10.89
C ALA A 175 -11.06 12.19 -10.08
N ILE A 176 -11.79 13.29 -9.89
CA ILE A 176 -11.33 14.44 -9.08
C ILE A 176 -11.20 14.05 -7.60
N ALA A 177 -12.17 13.31 -7.04
CA ALA A 177 -12.07 12.80 -5.68
C ALA A 177 -10.85 11.88 -5.49
N GLY A 178 -10.54 11.05 -6.49
CA GLY A 178 -9.36 10.20 -6.50
C GLY A 178 -8.03 10.98 -6.47
N ILE A 179 -7.95 12.12 -7.18
CA ILE A 179 -6.79 13.04 -7.10
C ILE A 179 -6.57 13.48 -5.64
N GLY A 180 -7.63 13.98 -4.99
CA GLY A 180 -7.55 14.40 -3.60
C GLY A 180 -7.15 13.27 -2.66
N SER A 181 -7.70 12.09 -2.87
CA SER A 181 -7.42 10.90 -2.05
C SER A 181 -5.96 10.46 -2.09
N ALA A 182 -5.30 10.60 -3.23
CA ALA A 182 -3.88 10.29 -3.40
C ALA A 182 -2.99 11.10 -2.42
N GLY A 183 -3.33 12.37 -2.20
CA GLY A 183 -2.64 13.22 -1.24
C GLY A 183 -3.08 13.01 0.21
N LEU A 184 -4.39 12.84 0.46
CA LEU A 184 -4.95 12.79 1.80
C LEU A 184 -4.39 11.63 2.63
N PHE A 185 -4.34 10.41 2.09
CA PHE A 185 -3.92 9.25 2.86
C PHE A 185 -2.44 9.31 3.25
N SER A 186 -1.56 9.59 2.29
CA SER A 186 -0.13 9.78 2.54
C SER A 186 0.13 10.98 3.45
N GLY A 187 -0.60 12.08 3.24
CA GLY A 187 -0.53 13.30 4.05
C GLY A 187 -0.96 13.10 5.50
N ALA A 188 -2.02 12.32 5.74
CA ALA A 188 -2.45 12.00 7.10
C ALA A 188 -1.35 11.27 7.90
N ILE A 189 -0.65 10.33 7.26
CA ILE A 189 0.47 9.60 7.86
C ILE A 189 1.65 10.56 8.12
N LEU A 190 1.95 11.47 7.20
CA LEU A 190 3.04 12.43 7.33
C LEU A 190 2.78 13.46 8.43
N ILE A 191 1.56 14.03 8.50
CA ILE A 191 1.16 14.94 9.59
C ILE A 191 1.30 14.23 10.94
N LEU A 192 0.81 12.99 11.02
CA LEU A 192 0.95 12.19 12.24
C LEU A 192 2.43 11.98 12.61
N ALA A 193 3.28 11.68 11.63
CA ALA A 193 4.71 11.50 11.85
C ALA A 193 5.43 12.78 12.31
N GLN A 194 4.91 13.96 11.96
CA GLN A 194 5.43 15.26 12.45
C GLN A 194 4.93 15.61 13.84
N CYS A 195 3.74 15.13 14.25
CA CYS A 195 3.15 15.44 15.55
C CYS A 195 3.54 14.45 16.66
N VAL A 196 4.01 13.24 16.31
CA VAL A 196 4.19 12.13 17.25
C VAL A 196 5.62 11.61 17.21
N PRO A 197 6.30 11.40 18.37
CA PRO A 197 7.60 10.76 18.42
C PRO A 197 7.62 9.38 17.77
N LEU A 198 8.73 9.00 17.13
CA LEU A 198 8.87 7.77 16.33
C LEU A 198 8.38 6.51 17.09
N GLN A 199 8.69 6.42 18.39
CA GLN A 199 8.33 5.28 19.22
C GLN A 199 6.81 5.11 19.39
N LYS A 200 6.04 6.20 19.38
CA LYS A 200 4.58 6.21 19.58
C LYS A 200 3.80 6.17 18.25
N ARG A 201 4.45 6.47 17.11
CA ARG A 201 3.81 6.50 15.77
C ARG A 201 3.06 5.22 15.42
N PRO A 202 3.54 4.00 15.74
CA PRO A 202 2.82 2.79 15.38
C PRO A 202 1.42 2.70 16.00
N MET A 203 1.27 3.15 17.26
CA MET A 203 -0.04 3.15 17.94
C MET A 203 -1.04 4.11 17.25
N PHE A 204 -0.60 5.32 16.92
CA PHE A 204 -1.45 6.32 16.27
C PHE A 204 -1.74 5.97 14.80
N THR A 205 -0.76 5.44 14.07
CA THR A 205 -0.95 4.93 12.70
C THR A 205 -1.96 3.77 12.68
N GLY A 206 -1.90 2.89 13.69
CA GLY A 206 -2.91 1.85 13.89
C GLY A 206 -4.32 2.41 14.07
N GLY A 207 -4.45 3.53 14.79
CA GLY A 207 -5.72 4.27 14.93
C GLY A 207 -6.23 4.78 13.57
N LEU A 208 -5.38 5.36 12.73
CA LEU A 208 -5.76 5.81 11.38
C LEU A 208 -6.23 4.64 10.51
N TRP A 209 -5.49 3.54 10.47
CA TRP A 209 -5.86 2.36 9.70
C TRP A 209 -7.15 1.70 10.20
N SER A 210 -7.42 1.75 11.52
CA SER A 210 -8.66 1.21 12.08
C SER A 210 -9.90 1.91 11.54
N MET A 211 -9.79 3.21 11.18
CA MET A 211 -10.88 3.96 10.56
C MET A 211 -11.27 3.39 9.19
N TYR A 212 -10.32 2.82 8.46
CA TYR A 212 -10.60 2.13 7.20
C TYR A 212 -11.51 0.90 7.43
N GLY A 213 -11.22 0.12 8.47
CA GLY A 213 -12.05 -1.01 8.86
C GLY A 213 -13.45 -0.58 9.34
N VAL A 214 -13.54 0.48 10.16
CA VAL A 214 -14.82 1.04 10.61
C VAL A 214 -15.65 1.51 9.42
N ALA A 215 -15.06 2.22 8.48
CA ALA A 215 -15.72 2.70 7.26
C ALA A 215 -16.19 1.54 6.37
N SER A 216 -15.44 0.44 6.30
CA SER A 216 -15.83 -0.75 5.53
C SER A 216 -17.10 -1.41 6.07
N ILE A 217 -17.36 -1.28 7.37
CA ILE A 217 -18.60 -1.75 8.00
C ILE A 217 -19.71 -0.69 7.85
N ALA A 218 -19.40 0.58 8.11
CA ALA A 218 -20.36 1.66 8.09
C ALA A 218 -20.88 1.98 6.67
N GLY A 219 -20.00 1.83 5.64
CA GLY A 219 -20.31 2.18 4.25
C GLY A 219 -21.57 1.50 3.72
N PRO A 220 -21.66 0.17 3.67
CA PRO A 220 -22.84 -0.52 3.19
C PRO A 220 -24.11 -0.23 4.01
N LEU A 221 -23.98 -0.03 5.33
CA LEU A 221 -25.13 0.30 6.21
C LEU A 221 -25.66 1.70 5.93
N MET A 222 -24.77 2.69 5.88
CA MET A 222 -25.15 4.08 5.61
C MET A 222 -25.60 4.25 4.16
N GLY A 223 -24.91 3.62 3.21
CA GLY A 223 -25.24 3.70 1.80
C GLY A 223 -26.60 3.07 1.50
N GLY A 224 -26.94 1.94 2.12
CA GLY A 224 -28.27 1.35 2.05
C GLY A 224 -29.33 2.28 2.66
N ALA A 225 -29.09 2.81 3.86
CA ALA A 225 -30.03 3.74 4.51
C ALA A 225 -30.26 5.02 3.70
N PHE A 226 -29.22 5.63 3.16
CA PHE A 226 -29.37 6.84 2.32
C PHE A 226 -30.10 6.53 1.01
N THR A 227 -29.78 5.40 0.37
CA THR A 227 -30.37 4.99 -0.91
C THR A 227 -31.85 4.62 -0.78
N ASP A 228 -32.24 4.02 0.34
CA ASP A 228 -33.62 3.56 0.55
C ASP A 228 -34.52 4.65 1.15
N HIS A 229 -34.01 5.54 2.01
CA HIS A 229 -34.84 6.47 2.77
C HIS A 229 -34.69 7.93 2.35
N VAL A 230 -33.60 8.31 1.66
CA VAL A 230 -33.34 9.71 1.27
C VAL A 230 -33.04 9.80 -0.23
N THR A 231 -31.76 9.72 -0.59
CA THR A 231 -31.27 9.68 -1.98
C THR A 231 -29.82 9.20 -1.98
N TRP A 232 -29.42 8.46 -3.01
CA TRP A 232 -28.03 8.00 -3.19
C TRP A 232 -27.00 9.15 -3.19
N ARG A 233 -27.41 10.37 -3.51
CA ARG A 233 -26.53 11.57 -3.51
C ARG A 233 -25.91 11.83 -2.14
N TRP A 234 -26.59 11.48 -1.05
CA TRP A 234 -26.06 11.60 0.30
C TRP A 234 -24.86 10.70 0.57
N CYS A 235 -24.65 9.67 -0.21
CA CYS A 235 -23.42 8.87 -0.15
C CYS A 235 -22.16 9.71 -0.43
N PHE A 236 -22.30 10.81 -1.18
CA PHE A 236 -21.23 11.75 -1.47
C PHE A 236 -21.29 13.01 -0.59
N TYR A 237 -22.49 13.52 -0.31
CA TYR A 237 -22.63 14.72 0.51
C TYR A 237 -22.17 14.53 1.95
N ILE A 238 -22.15 13.30 2.49
CA ILE A 238 -21.68 13.01 3.85
C ILE A 238 -20.19 13.36 4.03
N ASN A 239 -19.40 13.34 2.96
CA ASN A 239 -17.99 13.71 3.01
C ASN A 239 -17.82 15.20 3.33
N LEU A 240 -18.68 16.09 2.81
CA LEU A 240 -18.57 17.54 2.96
C LEU A 240 -18.54 18.02 4.43
N PRO A 241 -19.48 17.63 5.31
CA PRO A 241 -19.41 18.04 6.73
C PRO A 241 -18.20 17.43 7.45
N LEU A 242 -17.84 16.17 7.16
CA LEU A 242 -16.72 15.49 7.81
C LEU A 242 -15.37 16.09 7.38
N GLY A 243 -15.21 16.36 6.08
CA GLY A 243 -14.03 17.04 5.55
C GLY A 243 -13.97 18.49 6.01
N GLY A 244 -15.11 19.18 6.14
CA GLY A 244 -15.19 20.52 6.73
C GLY A 244 -14.65 20.56 8.17
N ILE A 245 -14.99 19.59 9.01
CA ILE A 245 -14.43 19.45 10.36
C ILE A 245 -12.91 19.21 10.30
N THR A 246 -12.47 18.32 9.40
CA THR A 246 -11.04 18.06 9.18
C THR A 246 -10.29 19.31 8.76
N LEU A 247 -10.87 20.09 7.81
CA LEU A 247 -10.30 21.35 7.34
C LEU A 247 -10.09 22.33 8.49
N VAL A 248 -11.11 22.51 9.36
CA VAL A 248 -11.03 23.38 10.54
C VAL A 248 -9.93 22.89 11.49
N PHE A 249 -9.93 21.60 11.83
CA PHE A 249 -8.96 21.06 12.79
C PHE A 249 -7.52 21.21 12.28
N ILE A 250 -7.26 20.85 11.04
CA ILE A 250 -5.90 20.97 10.47
C ILE A 250 -5.49 22.43 10.28
N THR A 251 -6.43 23.30 9.88
CA THR A 251 -6.11 24.71 9.65
C THR A 251 -5.74 25.44 10.93
N PHE A 252 -6.43 25.19 12.03
CA PHE A 252 -6.23 25.97 13.26
C PHE A 252 -5.25 25.31 14.24
N PHE A 253 -5.21 23.97 14.32
CA PHE A 253 -4.43 23.28 15.33
C PHE A 253 -3.12 22.67 14.80
N PHE A 254 -3.00 22.38 13.51
CA PHE A 254 -1.74 21.86 12.97
C PHE A 254 -0.81 22.99 12.54
N LYS A 255 0.33 23.08 13.22
CA LYS A 255 1.46 23.95 12.87
C LYS A 255 2.48 23.11 12.12
N ALA A 256 2.51 23.24 10.79
CA ALA A 256 3.47 22.51 9.98
C ALA A 256 4.89 23.03 10.25
N PRO A 257 5.87 22.14 10.45
CA PRO A 257 7.28 22.54 10.43
C PRO A 257 7.64 23.11 9.05
N LYS A 258 8.71 23.88 8.99
CA LYS A 258 9.22 24.36 7.69
C LYS A 258 9.60 23.17 6.82
N PRO A 259 9.41 23.26 5.49
CA PRO A 259 9.87 22.21 4.58
C PRO A 259 11.39 22.01 4.75
N ILE A 260 11.81 20.76 4.84
CA ILE A 260 13.23 20.40 5.03
C ILE A 260 14.07 20.83 3.82
N LYS A 261 13.49 20.84 2.63
CA LYS A 261 14.10 21.27 1.37
C LYS A 261 13.32 22.44 0.76
N ALA A 262 13.33 23.59 1.44
CA ALA A 262 12.76 24.79 0.84
C ALA A 262 13.68 25.30 -0.30
N LEU A 263 13.11 25.48 -1.48
CA LEU A 263 13.83 25.92 -2.67
C LEU A 263 13.67 27.43 -2.88
N PRO A 264 14.72 28.13 -3.34
CA PRO A 264 14.69 29.60 -3.41
C PRO A 264 13.86 30.15 -4.58
N SER A 265 13.53 29.33 -5.58
CA SER A 265 12.83 29.76 -6.78
C SER A 265 11.73 28.78 -7.21
N PHE A 266 10.60 29.31 -7.67
CA PHE A 266 9.51 28.51 -8.25
C PHE A 266 9.94 27.63 -9.44
N LYS A 267 10.95 28.08 -10.21
CA LYS A 267 11.52 27.30 -11.30
C LYS A 267 12.29 26.08 -10.77
N ASP A 268 13.02 26.23 -9.69
CA ASP A 268 13.75 25.15 -9.05
C ASP A 268 12.78 24.14 -8.43
N GLU A 269 11.64 24.61 -7.87
CA GLU A 269 10.57 23.76 -7.36
C GLU A 269 9.95 22.90 -8.47
N LEU A 270 9.62 23.49 -9.62
CA LEU A 270 9.08 22.75 -10.78
C LEU A 270 10.09 21.71 -11.31
N ASP A 271 11.39 22.04 -11.34
CA ASP A 271 12.43 21.14 -11.79
C ASP A 271 12.63 19.94 -10.85
N GLN A 272 12.33 20.11 -9.57
CA GLN A 272 12.38 19.04 -8.56
C GLN A 272 11.12 18.15 -8.53
N LEU A 273 9.99 18.60 -9.08
CA LEU A 273 8.75 17.82 -9.11
C LEU A 273 8.74 16.68 -10.13
N ASP A 274 9.83 16.51 -10.87
CA ASP A 274 9.96 15.48 -11.91
C ASP A 274 8.75 15.42 -12.86
N LEU A 275 8.47 16.56 -13.48
CA LEU A 275 7.36 16.65 -14.45
C LEU A 275 7.56 15.73 -15.64
N VAL A 276 8.82 15.49 -16.05
CA VAL A 276 9.15 14.63 -17.19
C VAL A 276 8.87 13.16 -16.84
N GLY A 277 9.35 12.67 -15.70
CA GLY A 277 9.04 11.33 -15.23
C GLY A 277 7.53 11.12 -15.04
N SER A 278 6.85 12.10 -14.41
CA SER A 278 5.39 12.09 -14.22
C SER A 278 4.62 12.03 -15.54
N PHE A 279 5.10 12.74 -16.59
CA PHE A 279 4.49 12.73 -17.93
C PHE A 279 4.47 11.32 -18.56
N PHE A 280 5.46 10.48 -18.29
CA PHE A 280 5.49 9.11 -18.77
C PHE A 280 4.85 8.13 -17.79
N PHE A 281 5.02 8.35 -16.49
CA PHE A 281 4.51 7.46 -15.45
C PHE A 281 2.97 7.45 -15.39
N VAL A 282 2.34 8.63 -15.32
CA VAL A 282 0.87 8.75 -15.17
C VAL A 282 0.13 8.06 -16.32
N PRO A 283 0.45 8.31 -17.62
CA PRO A 283 -0.19 7.58 -18.71
C PRO A 283 0.15 6.09 -18.72
N ALA A 284 1.33 5.67 -18.26
CA ALA A 284 1.66 4.25 -18.15
C ALA A 284 0.72 3.54 -17.16
N ILE A 285 0.54 4.10 -15.96
CA ILE A 285 -0.40 3.55 -14.97
C ILE A 285 -1.83 3.55 -15.50
N ILE A 286 -2.26 4.62 -16.17
CA ILE A 286 -3.58 4.67 -16.82
C ILE A 286 -3.73 3.55 -17.85
N CYS A 287 -2.74 3.33 -18.71
CA CYS A 287 -2.80 2.30 -19.75
C CYS A 287 -2.93 0.89 -19.15
N ILE A 288 -2.13 0.54 -18.14
CA ILE A 288 -2.22 -0.80 -17.51
C ILE A 288 -3.56 -1.01 -16.80
N LEU A 289 -4.05 -0.01 -16.08
CA LEU A 289 -5.32 -0.12 -15.36
C LEU A 289 -6.51 -0.20 -16.31
N LEU A 290 -6.50 0.57 -17.42
CA LEU A 290 -7.53 0.46 -18.46
C LEU A 290 -7.47 -0.87 -19.20
N ALA A 291 -6.26 -1.36 -19.53
CA ALA A 291 -6.10 -2.66 -20.18
C ALA A 291 -6.68 -3.79 -19.34
N LEU A 292 -6.47 -3.76 -18.02
CA LEU A 292 -6.99 -4.74 -17.08
C LEU A 292 -8.50 -4.58 -16.83
N GLN A 293 -9.02 -3.34 -16.83
CA GLN A 293 -10.44 -3.04 -16.64
C GLN A 293 -11.29 -3.52 -17.82
N TRP A 294 -10.82 -3.30 -19.05
CA TRP A 294 -11.55 -3.65 -20.26
C TRP A 294 -11.24 -5.05 -20.78
N GLY A 295 -10.02 -5.56 -20.52
CA GLY A 295 -9.58 -6.86 -21.04
C GLY A 295 -10.36 -8.00 -20.42
N GLY A 296 -10.94 -8.87 -21.28
CA GLY A 296 -11.71 -10.04 -20.86
C GLY A 296 -13.14 -9.74 -20.35
N THR A 297 -13.51 -8.46 -20.23
CA THR A 297 -14.85 -8.00 -19.84
C THR A 297 -15.54 -7.30 -21.01
N GLU A 298 -15.10 -6.11 -21.42
CA GLU A 298 -15.66 -5.35 -22.54
C GLU A 298 -15.06 -5.77 -23.90
N TYR A 299 -13.74 -6.06 -23.91
CA TYR A 299 -12.99 -6.47 -25.10
C TYR A 299 -12.24 -7.77 -24.85
N ALA A 300 -12.20 -8.64 -25.86
CA ALA A 300 -11.36 -9.83 -25.82
C ALA A 300 -9.88 -9.45 -25.70
N TRP A 301 -9.07 -10.31 -25.07
CA TRP A 301 -7.63 -10.05 -24.83
C TRP A 301 -6.81 -9.85 -26.10
N ASP A 302 -7.25 -10.41 -27.22
CA ASP A 302 -6.65 -10.29 -28.56
C ASP A 302 -7.12 -9.05 -29.32
N ASN A 303 -8.01 -8.24 -28.73
CA ASN A 303 -8.47 -6.99 -29.32
C ASN A 303 -7.31 -5.98 -29.43
N ALA A 304 -7.20 -5.34 -30.58
CA ALA A 304 -6.15 -4.35 -30.86
C ALA A 304 -6.06 -3.24 -29.79
N ARG A 305 -7.19 -2.81 -29.21
CA ARG A 305 -7.22 -1.79 -28.14
C ARG A 305 -6.47 -2.25 -26.90
N ILE A 306 -6.69 -3.48 -26.45
CA ILE A 306 -6.05 -4.06 -25.27
C ILE A 306 -4.55 -4.24 -25.53
N ILE A 307 -4.19 -4.78 -26.72
CA ILE A 307 -2.78 -4.94 -27.12
C ILE A 307 -2.06 -3.59 -27.15
N VAL A 308 -2.68 -2.56 -27.74
CA VAL A 308 -2.11 -1.20 -27.80
C VAL A 308 -1.91 -0.64 -26.40
N LEU A 309 -2.86 -0.80 -25.48
CA LEU A 309 -2.71 -0.33 -24.09
C LEU A 309 -1.54 -1.02 -23.38
N PHE A 310 -1.38 -2.36 -23.53
CA PHE A 310 -0.22 -3.07 -22.97
C PHE A 310 1.10 -2.65 -23.60
N CYS A 311 1.14 -2.45 -24.92
CA CYS A 311 2.33 -1.97 -25.62
C CYS A 311 2.70 -0.55 -25.14
N LEU A 312 1.72 0.36 -25.05
CA LEU A 312 1.93 1.72 -24.54
C LEU A 312 2.42 1.68 -23.08
N PHE A 313 1.80 0.87 -22.22
CA PHE A 313 2.27 0.68 -20.85
C PHE A 313 3.74 0.25 -20.83
N GLY A 314 4.11 -0.78 -21.62
CA GLY A 314 5.48 -1.27 -21.67
C GLY A 314 6.47 -0.20 -22.13
N VAL A 315 6.16 0.49 -23.24
CA VAL A 315 7.01 1.55 -23.79
C VAL A 315 7.16 2.73 -22.82
N LEU A 316 6.04 3.23 -22.29
CA LEU A 316 6.05 4.36 -21.36
C LEU A 316 6.77 4.01 -20.05
N THR A 317 6.63 2.79 -19.53
CA THR A 317 7.35 2.32 -18.35
C THR A 317 8.85 2.25 -18.60
N VAL A 318 9.30 1.75 -19.76
CA VAL A 318 10.71 1.71 -20.11
C VAL A 318 11.27 3.13 -20.22
N ILE A 319 10.56 4.05 -20.89
CA ILE A 319 10.97 5.45 -21.00
C ILE A 319 11.04 6.07 -19.59
N PHE A 320 10.04 5.84 -18.73
CA PHE A 320 10.04 6.31 -17.35
C PHE A 320 11.28 5.83 -16.59
N ILE A 321 11.61 4.53 -16.63
CA ILE A 321 12.79 3.97 -15.94
C ILE A 321 14.09 4.62 -16.48
N ILE A 322 14.18 4.87 -17.78
CA ILE A 322 15.32 5.56 -18.39
C ILE A 322 15.43 6.99 -17.87
N VAL A 323 14.33 7.75 -17.88
CA VAL A 323 14.28 9.13 -17.38
C VAL A 323 14.66 9.18 -15.89
N GLU A 324 14.09 8.32 -15.05
CA GLU A 324 14.41 8.21 -13.61
C GLU A 324 15.92 7.93 -13.39
N SER A 325 16.51 7.08 -14.24
CA SER A 325 17.93 6.74 -14.14
C SER A 325 18.85 7.94 -14.43
N PHE A 326 18.41 8.88 -15.29
CA PHE A 326 19.16 10.11 -15.60
C PHE A 326 18.88 11.24 -14.62
N GLN A 327 17.73 11.30 -13.99
CA GLN A 327 17.36 12.38 -13.08
C GLN A 327 18.00 12.27 -11.69
N GLY A 328 18.43 11.08 -11.27
CA GLY A 328 19.14 10.87 -10.01
C GLY A 328 18.31 11.30 -8.79
N GLU A 329 18.72 12.37 -8.09
CA GLU A 329 18.00 12.86 -6.89
C GLU A 329 16.70 13.62 -7.22
N LYS A 330 16.55 14.10 -8.47
CA LYS A 330 15.30 14.73 -8.93
C LYS A 330 14.24 13.72 -9.32
N ALA A 331 14.60 12.44 -9.45
CA ALA A 331 13.71 11.35 -9.83
C ALA A 331 12.46 11.28 -8.90
N THR A 332 11.32 10.81 -9.43
CA THR A 332 10.09 10.61 -8.64
C THR A 332 10.34 9.72 -7.44
N VAL A 333 11.13 8.64 -7.64
CA VAL A 333 11.64 7.80 -6.56
C VAL A 333 13.16 7.72 -6.71
N PRO A 334 13.95 8.53 -5.98
CA PRO A 334 15.40 8.49 -6.06
C PRO A 334 15.97 7.07 -5.93
N GLY A 335 16.89 6.70 -6.83
CA GLY A 335 17.43 5.35 -6.90
C GLY A 335 18.05 4.85 -5.59
N ARG A 336 18.57 5.76 -4.72
CA ARG A 336 19.09 5.41 -3.39
C ARG A 336 18.00 4.88 -2.45
N ILE A 337 16.76 5.37 -2.56
CA ILE A 337 15.62 4.89 -1.77
C ILE A 337 15.27 3.48 -2.24
N PHE A 338 15.18 3.27 -3.55
CA PHE A 338 14.80 1.99 -4.12
C PHE A 338 15.87 0.90 -3.95
N LYS A 339 17.17 1.27 -3.91
CA LYS A 339 18.27 0.34 -3.63
C LYS A 339 18.29 -0.17 -2.18
N ASN A 340 17.58 0.49 -1.24
CA ASN A 340 17.51 0.04 0.13
C ASN A 340 16.66 -1.24 0.23
N ARG A 341 17.29 -2.36 0.62
CA ARG A 341 16.63 -3.66 0.72
C ARG A 341 15.37 -3.69 1.57
N ASN A 342 15.30 -2.83 2.60
CA ASN A 342 14.11 -2.74 3.45
C ASN A 342 12.94 -2.08 2.72
N ILE A 343 13.22 -1.10 1.85
CA ILE A 343 12.19 -0.37 1.12
C ILE A 343 11.57 -1.25 0.04
N TRP A 344 12.37 -1.91 -0.80
CA TRP A 344 11.79 -2.77 -1.83
C TRP A 344 11.11 -4.01 -1.23
N GLY A 345 11.66 -4.56 -0.12
CA GLY A 345 10.97 -5.62 0.62
C GLY A 345 9.63 -5.19 1.16
N ALA A 346 9.56 -4.00 1.78
CA ALA A 346 8.32 -3.40 2.24
C ALA A 346 7.35 -3.11 1.07
N SER A 347 7.86 -2.70 -0.11
CA SER A 347 7.02 -2.45 -1.29
C SER A 347 6.42 -3.74 -1.87
N ILE A 348 7.19 -4.83 -1.94
CA ILE A 348 6.66 -6.15 -2.31
C ILE A 348 5.61 -6.60 -1.30
N TYR A 349 5.88 -6.41 -0.01
CA TYR A 349 4.93 -6.72 1.05
C TYR A 349 3.64 -5.92 0.88
N SER A 350 3.73 -4.59 0.71
CA SER A 350 2.57 -3.69 0.52
C SER A 350 1.76 -4.07 -0.71
N PHE A 351 2.42 -4.32 -1.84
CA PHE A 351 1.77 -4.74 -3.08
C PHE A 351 1.00 -6.06 -2.89
N SER A 352 1.66 -7.06 -2.32
CA SER A 352 1.07 -8.38 -2.10
C SER A 352 -0.06 -8.34 -1.08
N LEU A 353 0.09 -7.55 -0.01
CA LEU A 353 -0.95 -7.34 1.00
C LEU A 353 -2.17 -6.65 0.38
N GLY A 354 -1.95 -5.58 -0.40
CA GLY A 354 -3.01 -4.88 -1.11
C GLY A 354 -3.75 -5.80 -2.08
N ALA A 355 -3.01 -6.55 -2.89
CA ALA A 355 -3.55 -7.52 -3.84
C ALA A 355 -4.48 -8.54 -3.17
N GLY A 356 -4.03 -9.17 -2.09
CA GLY A 356 -4.85 -10.15 -1.36
C GLY A 356 -6.01 -9.51 -0.60
N PHE A 357 -5.75 -8.44 0.16
CA PHE A 357 -6.77 -7.78 0.99
C PHE A 357 -7.95 -7.27 0.18
N TYR A 358 -7.71 -6.46 -0.85
CA TYR A 358 -8.81 -5.89 -1.65
C TYR A 358 -9.57 -6.95 -2.44
N SER A 359 -8.89 -8.00 -2.91
CA SER A 359 -9.57 -9.13 -3.56
C SER A 359 -10.52 -9.84 -2.59
N PHE A 360 -10.10 -10.12 -1.35
CA PHE A 360 -11.00 -10.73 -0.37
C PHE A 360 -12.15 -9.81 0.04
N VAL A 361 -11.89 -8.52 0.26
CA VAL A 361 -12.93 -7.54 0.59
C VAL A 361 -13.99 -7.47 -0.50
N TYR A 362 -13.60 -7.64 -1.77
CA TYR A 362 -14.53 -7.58 -2.90
C TYR A 362 -15.29 -8.92 -3.12
N TYR A 363 -14.59 -10.06 -3.11
CA TYR A 363 -15.18 -11.34 -3.51
C TYR A 363 -15.85 -12.14 -2.38
N ILE A 364 -15.52 -11.91 -1.11
CA ILE A 364 -16.20 -12.55 0.03
C ILE A 364 -17.69 -12.17 0.09
N PRO A 365 -18.07 -10.88 0.00
CA PRO A 365 -19.49 -10.50 -0.07
C PRO A 365 -20.23 -11.12 -1.26
N ILE A 366 -19.59 -11.26 -2.41
CA ILE A 366 -20.16 -11.91 -3.60
C ILE A 366 -20.45 -13.38 -3.31
N TRP A 367 -19.53 -14.08 -2.61
CA TRP A 367 -19.75 -15.46 -2.20
C TRP A 367 -20.97 -15.60 -1.29
N PHE A 368 -21.12 -14.73 -0.30
CA PHE A 368 -22.29 -14.75 0.59
C PHE A 368 -23.59 -14.48 -0.17
N GLN A 369 -23.59 -13.55 -1.11
CA GLN A 369 -24.78 -13.22 -1.90
C GLN A 369 -25.17 -14.36 -2.82
N ALA A 370 -24.24 -14.88 -3.61
CA ALA A 370 -24.51 -15.94 -4.57
C ALA A 370 -24.81 -17.30 -3.90
N ILE A 371 -23.92 -17.74 -3.00
CA ILE A 371 -23.96 -19.09 -2.44
C ILE A 371 -24.94 -19.19 -1.27
N LYS A 372 -24.91 -18.25 -0.33
CA LYS A 372 -25.84 -18.26 0.82
C LYS A 372 -27.17 -17.56 0.52
N GLY A 373 -27.29 -16.85 -0.61
CA GLY A 373 -28.53 -16.19 -1.05
C GLY A 373 -28.95 -15.04 -0.13
N VAL A 374 -28.00 -14.36 0.49
CA VAL A 374 -28.27 -13.23 1.38
C VAL A 374 -28.26 -11.90 0.63
N THR A 375 -28.93 -10.90 1.18
CA THR A 375 -28.90 -9.52 0.63
C THR A 375 -27.51 -8.91 0.74
N ALA A 376 -27.25 -7.86 -0.06
CA ALA A 376 -25.98 -7.12 -0.01
C ALA A 376 -25.67 -6.61 1.41
N THR A 377 -26.65 -6.03 2.11
CA THR A 377 -26.49 -5.57 3.50
C THR A 377 -26.11 -6.72 4.42
N LYS A 378 -26.78 -7.88 4.32
CA LYS A 378 -26.49 -9.04 5.17
C LYS A 378 -25.11 -9.64 4.84
N SER A 379 -24.68 -9.62 3.58
CA SER A 379 -23.33 -10.07 3.20
C SER A 379 -22.24 -9.18 3.80
N GLY A 380 -22.47 -7.86 3.87
CA GLY A 380 -21.60 -6.92 4.58
C GLY A 380 -21.52 -7.26 6.08
N ILE A 381 -22.63 -7.54 6.74
CA ILE A 381 -22.67 -7.99 8.14
C ILE A 381 -21.90 -9.31 8.31
N MET A 382 -22.06 -10.25 7.39
CA MET A 382 -21.32 -11.53 7.44
C MET A 382 -19.81 -11.37 7.20
N SER A 383 -19.35 -10.27 6.64
CA SER A 383 -17.93 -9.92 6.50
C SER A 383 -17.33 -9.28 7.76
N ILE A 384 -18.14 -8.88 8.75
CA ILE A 384 -17.69 -8.25 10.00
C ILE A 384 -16.62 -9.07 10.72
N PRO A 385 -16.65 -10.41 10.83
CA PRO A 385 -15.60 -11.17 11.52
C PRO A 385 -14.19 -10.88 10.98
N MET A 386 -14.04 -10.75 9.66
CA MET A 386 -12.76 -10.39 9.04
C MET A 386 -12.36 -8.95 9.37
N LEU A 387 -13.28 -8.00 9.17
CA LEU A 387 -13.00 -6.58 9.37
C LEU A 387 -12.75 -6.24 10.83
N LEU A 388 -13.54 -6.80 11.74
CA LEU A 388 -13.39 -6.56 13.18
C LEU A 388 -12.07 -7.16 13.70
N SER A 389 -11.73 -8.39 13.32
CA SER A 389 -10.44 -8.98 13.70
C SER A 389 -9.27 -8.18 13.11
N CYS A 390 -9.39 -7.71 11.87
CA CYS A 390 -8.41 -6.82 11.26
C CYS A 390 -8.20 -5.53 12.09
N ILE A 391 -9.29 -4.83 12.46
CA ILE A 391 -9.23 -3.62 13.29
C ILE A 391 -8.55 -3.89 14.63
N ILE A 392 -8.98 -4.93 15.34
CA ILE A 392 -8.43 -5.29 16.64
C ILE A 392 -6.92 -5.57 16.53
N PHE A 393 -6.50 -6.34 15.53
CA PHE A 393 -5.10 -6.72 15.38
C PHE A 393 -4.22 -5.62 14.77
N ILE A 394 -4.77 -4.65 14.03
CA ILE A 394 -4.07 -3.41 13.69
C ILE A 394 -3.71 -2.63 14.97
N LEU A 395 -4.68 -2.45 15.88
CA LEU A 395 -4.44 -1.75 17.14
C LEU A 395 -3.45 -2.50 18.03
N ILE A 396 -3.61 -3.81 18.16
CA ILE A 396 -2.67 -4.68 18.90
C ILE A 396 -1.27 -4.57 18.30
N SER A 397 -1.13 -4.65 16.98
CA SER A 397 0.15 -4.49 16.27
C SER A 397 0.81 -3.16 16.61
N GLY A 398 0.04 -2.05 16.57
CA GLY A 398 0.53 -0.72 16.94
C GLY A 398 1.06 -0.64 18.36
N ILE A 399 0.30 -1.20 19.32
CA ILE A 399 0.70 -1.26 20.74
C ILE A 399 1.96 -2.13 20.94
N LEU A 400 2.00 -3.30 20.31
CA LEU A 400 3.14 -4.23 20.41
C LEU A 400 4.41 -3.61 19.84
N VAL A 401 4.34 -2.99 18.66
CA VAL A 401 5.49 -2.30 18.04
C VAL A 401 5.94 -1.13 18.93
N THR A 402 5.03 -0.35 19.46
CA THR A 402 5.34 0.75 20.38
C THR A 402 6.03 0.26 21.66
N ARG A 403 5.56 -0.87 22.22
CA ARG A 403 6.09 -1.42 23.48
C ARG A 403 7.41 -2.15 23.29
N PHE A 404 7.52 -3.00 22.28
CA PHE A 404 8.70 -3.84 22.05
C PHE A 404 9.73 -3.22 21.12
N GLY A 405 9.34 -2.25 20.31
CA GLY A 405 10.22 -1.55 19.38
C GLY A 405 10.60 -2.36 18.13
N HIS A 406 9.96 -3.49 17.83
CA HIS A 406 10.26 -4.32 16.68
C HIS A 406 9.00 -4.57 15.84
N TYR A 407 9.05 -4.22 14.57
CA TYR A 407 7.95 -4.43 13.60
C TYR A 407 8.10 -5.73 12.79
N THR A 408 9.33 -6.15 12.53
CA THR A 408 9.64 -7.29 11.66
C THR A 408 8.99 -8.61 12.10
N PRO A 409 9.01 -9.02 13.39
CA PRO A 409 8.35 -10.25 13.83
C PRO A 409 6.85 -10.26 13.54
N LEU A 410 6.18 -9.10 13.68
CA LEU A 410 4.75 -8.99 13.43
C LEU A 410 4.41 -9.10 11.94
N MET A 411 5.31 -8.65 11.05
CA MET A 411 5.16 -8.86 9.61
C MET A 411 5.23 -10.34 9.25
N TYR A 412 6.19 -11.10 9.81
CA TYR A 412 6.28 -12.54 9.60
C TYR A 412 5.04 -13.29 10.12
N ILE A 413 4.65 -13.01 11.36
CA ILE A 413 3.46 -13.63 11.99
C ILE A 413 2.21 -13.26 11.18
N GLY A 414 2.06 -11.99 10.80
CA GLY A 414 0.97 -11.50 9.97
C GLY A 414 0.90 -12.22 8.63
N SER A 415 2.03 -12.39 7.93
CA SER A 415 2.10 -13.13 6.66
C SER A 415 1.67 -14.59 6.81
N ILE A 416 2.07 -15.26 7.89
CA ILE A 416 1.68 -16.65 8.16
C ILE A 416 0.16 -16.73 8.38
N PHE A 417 -0.40 -15.90 9.25
CA PHE A 417 -1.85 -15.90 9.51
C PHE A 417 -2.64 -15.51 8.26
N PHE A 418 -2.14 -14.55 7.47
CA PHE A 418 -2.77 -14.13 6.22
C PHE A 418 -2.79 -15.27 5.20
N ALA A 419 -1.67 -15.96 4.99
CA ALA A 419 -1.57 -17.09 4.07
C ALA A 419 -2.43 -18.28 4.53
N VAL A 420 -2.44 -18.60 5.83
CA VAL A 420 -3.25 -19.68 6.40
C VAL A 420 -4.74 -19.35 6.28
N GLY A 421 -5.17 -18.14 6.67
CA GLY A 421 -6.55 -17.70 6.56
C GLY A 421 -7.04 -17.70 5.11
N ALA A 422 -6.21 -17.19 4.19
CA ALA A 422 -6.48 -17.19 2.77
C ALA A 422 -6.60 -18.62 2.22
N GLY A 423 -5.68 -19.53 2.60
CA GLY A 423 -5.73 -20.94 2.23
C GLY A 423 -6.98 -21.64 2.75
N LEU A 424 -7.44 -21.36 3.97
CA LEU A 424 -8.68 -21.91 4.52
C LEU A 424 -9.91 -21.45 3.73
N ILE A 425 -9.96 -20.22 3.24
CA ILE A 425 -11.06 -19.73 2.41
C ILE A 425 -11.14 -20.47 1.08
N THR A 426 -10.04 -20.94 0.53
CA THR A 426 -10.05 -21.75 -0.70
C THR A 426 -10.70 -23.13 -0.53
N THR A 427 -10.97 -23.55 0.70
CA THR A 427 -11.70 -24.80 1.00
C THR A 427 -13.22 -24.61 1.09
N TRP A 428 -13.75 -23.42 0.89
CA TRP A 428 -15.17 -23.13 1.00
C TRP A 428 -16.01 -23.94 0.01
N GLN A 429 -17.10 -24.50 0.53
CA GLN A 429 -18.10 -25.26 -0.21
C GLN A 429 -19.48 -24.63 0.00
N VAL A 430 -20.45 -25.05 -0.81
CA VAL A 430 -21.83 -24.52 -0.74
C VAL A 430 -22.44 -24.73 0.65
N ASP A 431 -22.09 -25.84 1.31
CA ASP A 431 -22.57 -26.28 2.63
C ASP A 431 -21.68 -25.83 3.79
N THR A 432 -20.58 -25.07 3.53
CA THR A 432 -19.70 -24.56 4.61
C THR A 432 -20.49 -23.98 5.77
N THR A 433 -20.23 -24.51 6.99
CA THR A 433 -20.96 -24.18 8.22
C THR A 433 -20.63 -22.76 8.71
N HIS A 434 -21.52 -22.19 9.56
CA HIS A 434 -21.34 -20.87 10.13
C HIS A 434 -20.04 -20.74 10.95
N SER A 435 -19.73 -21.74 11.78
CA SER A 435 -18.51 -21.74 12.59
C SER A 435 -17.23 -21.75 11.74
N ALA A 436 -17.25 -22.51 10.63
CA ALA A 436 -16.09 -22.63 9.75
C ALA A 436 -15.76 -21.30 9.05
N TRP A 437 -16.74 -20.69 8.36
CA TRP A 437 -16.45 -19.46 7.64
C TRP A 437 -16.14 -18.28 8.58
N ILE A 438 -16.77 -18.20 9.77
CA ILE A 438 -16.44 -17.18 10.79
C ILE A 438 -14.99 -17.36 11.24
N GLY A 439 -14.58 -18.58 11.60
CA GLY A 439 -13.22 -18.87 12.06
C GLY A 439 -12.16 -18.54 10.99
N TYR A 440 -12.42 -18.89 9.74
CA TYR A 440 -11.49 -18.62 8.62
C TYR A 440 -11.35 -17.11 8.36
N LEU A 441 -12.47 -16.36 8.41
CA LEU A 441 -12.47 -14.91 8.29
C LEU A 441 -11.71 -14.22 9.43
N VAL A 442 -11.85 -14.72 10.65
CA VAL A 442 -11.10 -14.18 11.82
C VAL A 442 -9.61 -14.40 11.62
N ILE A 443 -9.17 -15.60 11.22
CA ILE A 443 -7.75 -15.91 10.98
C ILE A 443 -7.20 -15.01 9.86
N LEU A 444 -7.95 -14.84 8.78
CA LEU A 444 -7.58 -13.94 7.68
C LEU A 444 -7.39 -12.51 8.19
N GLY A 445 -8.35 -11.98 8.95
CA GLY A 445 -8.30 -10.62 9.48
C GLY A 445 -7.16 -10.40 10.48
N ILE A 446 -6.81 -11.39 11.29
CA ILE A 446 -5.62 -11.36 12.17
C ILE A 446 -4.36 -11.11 11.34
N GLY A 447 -4.18 -11.90 10.25
CA GLY A 447 -3.01 -11.79 9.40
C GLY A 447 -2.88 -10.41 8.75
N ILE A 448 -3.98 -9.92 8.17
CA ILE A 448 -4.04 -8.59 7.56
C ILE A 448 -3.72 -7.51 8.60
N GLY A 449 -4.39 -7.57 9.76
CA GLY A 449 -4.28 -6.54 10.80
C GLY A 449 -2.87 -6.42 11.38
N LEU A 450 -2.17 -7.52 11.61
CA LEU A 450 -0.80 -7.50 12.11
C LEU A 450 0.17 -6.84 11.15
N GLY A 451 -0.07 -6.95 9.84
CA GLY A 451 0.85 -6.48 8.81
C GLY A 451 0.53 -5.13 8.17
N MET A 452 -0.72 -4.64 8.28
CA MET A 452 -1.25 -3.54 7.47
C MET A 452 -0.46 -2.24 7.56
N GLN A 453 -0.03 -1.86 8.75
CA GLN A 453 0.71 -0.61 8.99
C GLN A 453 2.23 -0.76 8.91
N ALA A 454 2.73 -2.00 8.97
CA ALA A 454 4.14 -2.26 9.16
C ALA A 454 5.06 -1.69 8.04
N PRO A 455 4.70 -1.74 6.74
CA PRO A 455 5.51 -1.13 5.68
C PRO A 455 5.77 0.37 5.88
N LEU A 456 4.78 1.11 6.40
CA LEU A 456 4.94 2.53 6.69
C LEU A 456 5.88 2.78 7.87
N ILE A 457 5.85 1.89 8.86
CA ILE A 457 6.79 1.92 9.98
C ILE A 457 8.21 1.62 9.50
N VAL A 458 8.39 0.67 8.57
CA VAL A 458 9.69 0.38 7.93
C VAL A 458 10.28 1.64 7.31
N VAL A 459 9.48 2.38 6.51
CA VAL A 459 9.91 3.63 5.88
C VAL A 459 10.41 4.62 6.92
N GLN A 460 9.61 4.87 7.96
CA GLN A 460 9.95 5.83 9.04
C GLN A 460 11.16 5.39 9.89
N ALA A 461 11.41 4.07 9.98
CA ALA A 461 12.53 3.51 10.72
C ALA A 461 13.85 3.51 9.94
N VAL A 462 13.80 3.46 8.61
CA VAL A 462 14.98 3.20 7.77
C VAL A 462 15.44 4.42 7.00
N LEU A 463 14.51 5.27 6.55
CA LEU A 463 14.82 6.45 5.76
C LEU A 463 15.18 7.66 6.63
N PRO A 464 15.98 8.60 6.10
CA PRO A 464 16.16 9.92 6.71
C PRO A 464 14.86 10.73 6.61
N ALA A 465 14.72 11.77 7.45
CA ALA A 465 13.50 12.57 7.55
C ALA A 465 13.03 13.16 6.21
N GLU A 466 13.97 13.57 5.38
CA GLU A 466 13.73 14.16 4.05
C GLU A 466 13.09 13.19 3.05
N ASP A 467 13.28 11.88 3.22
CA ASP A 467 12.79 10.84 2.30
C ASP A 467 11.52 10.14 2.79
N ILE A 468 11.09 10.42 4.03
CA ILE A 468 9.91 9.75 4.62
C ILE A 468 8.67 10.00 3.76
N ALA A 469 8.51 11.21 3.21
CA ALA A 469 7.36 11.54 2.37
C ALA A 469 7.32 10.68 1.09
N THR A 470 8.42 10.64 0.34
CA THR A 470 8.55 9.82 -0.88
C THR A 470 8.41 8.33 -0.56
N GLY A 471 9.06 7.84 0.50
CA GLY A 471 8.96 6.45 0.92
C GLY A 471 7.55 6.05 1.36
N THR A 472 6.83 6.93 2.07
CA THR A 472 5.43 6.72 2.47
C THR A 472 4.53 6.63 1.25
N ALA A 473 4.65 7.56 0.30
CA ALA A 473 3.89 7.54 -0.94
C ALA A 473 4.17 6.27 -1.77
N LEU A 474 5.42 5.80 -1.81
CA LEU A 474 5.78 4.56 -2.49
C LEU A 474 5.07 3.34 -1.88
N GLN A 475 4.98 3.24 -0.54
CA GLN A 475 4.28 2.13 0.10
C GLN A 475 2.77 2.18 -0.15
N VAL A 476 2.16 3.36 -0.06
CA VAL A 476 0.73 3.56 -0.36
C VAL A 476 0.44 3.24 -1.83
N PHE A 477 1.27 3.73 -2.74
CA PHE A 477 1.18 3.41 -4.16
C PHE A 477 1.27 1.91 -4.42
N ALA A 478 2.28 1.23 -3.87
CA ALA A 478 2.47 -0.21 -4.05
C ALA A 478 1.25 -1.00 -3.56
N GLN A 479 0.68 -0.64 -2.41
CA GLN A 479 -0.49 -1.30 -1.84
C GLN A 479 -1.74 -1.08 -2.70
N MET A 480 -2.00 0.15 -3.14
CA MET A 480 -3.16 0.48 -3.97
C MET A 480 -3.06 -0.12 -5.37
N LEU A 481 -1.86 -0.08 -5.96
CA LEU A 481 -1.60 -0.70 -7.26
C LEU A 481 -1.84 -2.21 -7.21
N GLY A 482 -1.32 -2.88 -6.17
CA GLY A 482 -1.56 -4.30 -5.95
C GLY A 482 -3.05 -4.62 -5.86
N GLY A 483 -3.80 -3.86 -5.05
CA GLY A 483 -5.26 -4.00 -4.91
C GLY A 483 -5.99 -3.83 -6.22
N THR A 484 -5.72 -2.75 -6.94
CA THR A 484 -6.41 -2.41 -8.20
C THR A 484 -6.14 -3.44 -9.28
N ILE A 485 -4.88 -3.86 -9.48
CA ILE A 485 -4.51 -4.89 -10.47
C ILE A 485 -5.20 -6.22 -10.13
N PHE A 486 -5.14 -6.64 -8.86
CA PHE A 486 -5.63 -7.98 -8.51
C PHE A 486 -7.15 -8.07 -8.38
N ILE A 487 -7.87 -6.97 -8.14
CA ILE A 487 -9.33 -6.95 -8.32
C ILE A 487 -9.67 -7.29 -9.77
N SER A 488 -9.04 -6.64 -10.76
CA SER A 488 -9.30 -6.90 -12.18
C SER A 488 -8.84 -8.29 -12.62
N VAL A 489 -7.69 -8.76 -12.13
CA VAL A 489 -7.23 -10.14 -12.40
C VAL A 489 -8.22 -11.17 -11.85
N CYS A 490 -8.69 -10.96 -10.62
CA CYS A 490 -9.68 -11.83 -9.99
C CYS A 490 -11.03 -11.80 -10.72
N GLU A 491 -11.45 -10.64 -11.24
CA GLU A 491 -12.65 -10.49 -12.06
C GLU A 491 -12.58 -11.35 -13.32
N ASN A 492 -11.47 -11.26 -14.03
CA ASN A 492 -11.23 -12.06 -15.22
C ASN A 492 -11.18 -13.57 -14.93
N ILE A 493 -10.49 -13.97 -13.85
CA ILE A 493 -10.45 -15.37 -13.42
C ILE A 493 -11.88 -15.85 -13.11
N PHE A 494 -12.62 -15.10 -12.32
CA PHE A 494 -13.98 -15.42 -11.92
C PHE A 494 -14.90 -15.58 -13.13
N HIS A 495 -14.92 -14.59 -14.03
CA HIS A 495 -15.74 -14.57 -15.24
C HIS A 495 -15.47 -15.79 -16.12
N ASN A 496 -14.21 -16.01 -16.48
CA ASN A 496 -13.81 -17.11 -17.37
C ASN A 496 -14.06 -18.49 -16.74
N GLN A 497 -13.76 -18.64 -15.43
CA GLN A 497 -13.98 -19.92 -14.75
C GLN A 497 -15.46 -20.20 -14.52
N LEU A 498 -16.28 -19.17 -14.27
CA LEU A 498 -17.73 -19.34 -14.14
C LEU A 498 -18.34 -19.84 -15.46
N LEU A 499 -18.02 -19.21 -16.59
CA LEU A 499 -18.48 -19.65 -17.90
C LEU A 499 -18.05 -21.09 -18.20
N LYS A 500 -16.77 -21.42 -17.93
CA LYS A 500 -16.24 -22.78 -18.15
C LYS A 500 -16.92 -23.83 -17.27
N ASN A 501 -17.11 -23.51 -15.98
CA ASN A 501 -17.76 -24.44 -15.04
C ASN A 501 -19.23 -24.62 -15.35
N LEU A 502 -19.96 -23.58 -15.77
CA LEU A 502 -21.37 -23.67 -16.20
C LEU A 502 -21.49 -24.49 -17.47
N ALA A 503 -20.67 -24.26 -18.48
CA ALA A 503 -20.69 -25.05 -19.72
C ALA A 503 -20.42 -26.53 -19.44
N ALA A 504 -19.59 -26.88 -18.45
CA ALA A 504 -19.29 -28.27 -18.10
C ALA A 504 -20.35 -28.94 -17.22
N GLN A 505 -21.00 -28.21 -16.31
CA GLN A 505 -21.88 -28.78 -15.28
C GLN A 505 -23.38 -28.51 -15.54
N ALA A 506 -23.70 -27.39 -16.19
CA ALA A 506 -25.07 -26.96 -16.48
C ALA A 506 -25.19 -26.39 -17.91
N PRO A 507 -24.98 -27.21 -18.97
CA PRO A 507 -24.90 -26.73 -20.36
C PRO A 507 -26.20 -26.10 -20.86
N ASN A 508 -27.33 -26.36 -20.22
CA ASN A 508 -28.64 -25.79 -20.55
C ASN A 508 -28.86 -24.38 -19.99
N VAL A 509 -27.93 -23.86 -19.18
CA VAL A 509 -27.99 -22.52 -18.58
C VAL A 509 -27.16 -21.57 -19.42
N ASP A 510 -27.77 -20.45 -19.84
CA ASP A 510 -27.04 -19.37 -20.51
C ASP A 510 -26.10 -18.67 -19.51
N GLY A 511 -24.82 -19.10 -19.52
CA GLY A 511 -23.80 -18.58 -18.62
C GLY A 511 -23.54 -17.07 -18.79
N ALA A 512 -23.64 -16.55 -20.03
CA ALA A 512 -23.42 -15.14 -20.30
C ALA A 512 -24.50 -14.27 -19.65
N LYS A 513 -25.75 -14.68 -19.74
CA LYS A 513 -26.87 -14.00 -19.08
C LYS A 513 -26.75 -14.06 -17.55
N LEU A 514 -26.32 -15.23 -17.02
CA LEU A 514 -26.15 -15.39 -15.56
C LEU A 514 -25.05 -14.49 -14.99
N VAL A 515 -23.94 -14.37 -15.71
CA VAL A 515 -22.85 -13.46 -15.33
C VAL A 515 -23.32 -12.01 -15.37
N ALA A 516 -24.00 -11.59 -16.43
CA ALA A 516 -24.51 -10.22 -16.59
C ALA A 516 -25.57 -9.85 -15.53
N ALA A 517 -26.33 -10.82 -15.03
CA ALA A 517 -27.37 -10.58 -14.02
C ALA A 517 -26.83 -10.34 -12.59
N GLY A 518 -25.58 -10.72 -12.33
CA GLY A 518 -24.94 -10.55 -11.01
C GLY A 518 -25.32 -11.59 -9.96
N ALA A 519 -24.59 -11.55 -8.84
CA ALA A 519 -24.61 -12.57 -7.79
C ALA A 519 -25.98 -12.79 -7.12
N THR A 520 -26.76 -11.72 -6.95
CA THR A 520 -28.07 -11.76 -6.27
C THR A 520 -29.18 -12.41 -7.10
N MET A 521 -29.06 -12.37 -8.43
CA MET A 521 -30.09 -12.86 -9.35
C MET A 521 -29.94 -14.35 -9.69
N VAL A 522 -28.84 -14.99 -9.32
CA VAL A 522 -28.54 -16.40 -9.62
C VAL A 522 -29.71 -17.31 -9.21
N ARG A 523 -30.29 -17.10 -8.03
CA ARG A 523 -31.35 -17.94 -7.46
C ARG A 523 -32.74 -17.69 -8.09
N THR A 524 -32.95 -16.55 -8.72
CA THR A 524 -34.24 -16.20 -9.34
C THR A 524 -34.27 -16.54 -10.83
N MET A 525 -33.13 -16.60 -11.49
CA MET A 525 -33.04 -16.88 -12.94
C MET A 525 -32.95 -18.36 -13.28
N VAL A 526 -32.66 -19.20 -12.31
CA VAL A 526 -32.43 -20.65 -12.54
C VAL A 526 -33.53 -21.45 -11.86
N SER A 527 -34.02 -22.50 -12.55
CA SER A 527 -35.01 -23.41 -11.99
C SER A 527 -34.47 -24.15 -10.76
N SER A 528 -35.36 -24.51 -9.83
CA SER A 528 -35.00 -25.19 -8.58
C SER A 528 -34.25 -26.52 -8.78
N GLU A 529 -34.49 -27.19 -9.90
CA GLU A 529 -33.83 -28.47 -10.24
C GLU A 529 -32.34 -28.30 -10.60
N VAL A 530 -32.02 -27.25 -11.33
CA VAL A 530 -30.62 -26.99 -11.81
C VAL A 530 -29.85 -26.11 -10.84
N LEU A 531 -30.53 -25.42 -9.94
CA LEU A 531 -29.93 -24.48 -8.97
C LEU A 531 -28.77 -25.08 -8.17
N PRO A 532 -28.83 -26.31 -7.60
CA PRO A 532 -27.70 -26.88 -6.86
C PRO A 532 -26.43 -27.00 -7.70
N THR A 533 -26.58 -27.42 -8.97
CA THR A 533 -25.46 -27.57 -9.91
C THR A 533 -24.85 -26.20 -10.26
N VAL A 534 -25.69 -25.19 -10.49
CA VAL A 534 -25.24 -23.82 -10.77
C VAL A 534 -24.51 -23.24 -9.57
N LEU A 535 -24.99 -23.44 -8.33
CA LEU A 535 -24.31 -23.01 -7.13
C LEU A 535 -22.95 -23.69 -6.93
N GLN A 536 -22.82 -24.97 -7.29
CA GLN A 536 -21.53 -25.66 -7.28
C GLN A 536 -20.55 -25.07 -8.31
N ALA A 537 -21.02 -24.81 -9.53
CA ALA A 537 -20.20 -24.18 -10.58
C ALA A 537 -19.75 -22.78 -10.17
N TYR A 538 -20.65 -22.00 -9.57
CA TYR A 538 -20.39 -20.65 -9.07
C TYR A 538 -19.40 -20.66 -7.90
N ASN A 539 -19.61 -21.54 -6.91
CA ASN A 539 -18.69 -21.72 -5.80
C ASN A 539 -17.29 -22.11 -6.28
N LYS A 540 -17.20 -23.04 -7.22
CA LYS A 540 -15.92 -23.47 -7.81
C LYS A 540 -15.20 -22.31 -8.49
N ALA A 541 -15.90 -21.44 -9.22
CA ALA A 541 -15.32 -20.26 -9.84
C ALA A 541 -14.79 -19.27 -8.82
N LEU A 542 -15.54 -18.98 -7.73
CA LEU A 542 -15.10 -18.11 -6.64
C LEU A 542 -13.89 -18.68 -5.89
N VAL A 543 -13.88 -19.98 -5.61
CA VAL A 543 -12.73 -20.65 -4.97
C VAL A 543 -11.49 -20.55 -5.86
N GLN A 544 -11.63 -20.71 -7.19
CA GLN A 544 -10.52 -20.52 -8.13
C GLN A 544 -10.00 -19.07 -8.12
N THR A 545 -10.86 -18.10 -7.91
CA THR A 545 -10.47 -16.70 -7.71
C THR A 545 -9.73 -16.52 -6.38
N PHE A 546 -10.18 -17.16 -5.31
CA PHE A 546 -9.50 -17.12 -4.02
C PHE A 546 -8.11 -17.77 -4.02
N TYR A 547 -7.81 -18.72 -4.92
CA TYR A 547 -6.43 -19.23 -5.07
C TYR A 547 -5.45 -18.11 -5.47
N CYS A 548 -5.86 -17.21 -6.35
CA CYS A 548 -5.06 -16.07 -6.76
C CYS A 548 -4.78 -15.13 -5.55
N SER A 549 -5.82 -14.81 -4.80
CA SER A 549 -5.70 -13.99 -3.58
C SER A 549 -4.83 -14.66 -2.51
N ALA A 550 -4.94 -15.99 -2.34
CA ALA A 550 -4.13 -16.77 -1.41
C ALA A 550 -2.65 -16.83 -1.83
N ALA A 551 -2.37 -16.90 -3.12
CA ALA A 551 -1.01 -16.81 -3.64
C ALA A 551 -0.38 -15.45 -3.27
N MET A 552 -1.12 -14.35 -3.42
CA MET A 552 -0.65 -13.02 -3.03
C MET A 552 -0.50 -12.88 -1.52
N ALA A 553 -1.39 -13.48 -0.73
CA ALA A 553 -1.22 -13.55 0.72
C ALA A 553 0.09 -14.26 1.11
N ALA A 554 0.44 -15.35 0.44
CA ALA A 554 1.71 -16.05 0.65
C ALA A 554 2.92 -15.22 0.19
N CYS A 555 2.79 -14.45 -0.91
CA CYS A 555 3.85 -13.57 -1.40
C CYS A 555 4.23 -12.45 -0.40
N THR A 556 3.35 -12.10 0.56
CA THR A 556 3.72 -11.16 1.64
C THR A 556 4.94 -11.65 2.41
N PHE A 557 5.09 -12.96 2.60
CA PHE A 557 6.24 -13.56 3.27
C PHE A 557 7.55 -13.28 2.52
N ILE A 558 7.53 -13.27 1.18
CA ILE A 558 8.70 -12.93 0.35
C ILE A 558 9.15 -11.49 0.64
N GLY A 559 8.20 -10.56 0.79
CA GLY A 559 8.49 -9.18 1.16
C GLY A 559 9.13 -9.01 2.54
N CYS A 560 8.95 -9.98 3.45
CA CYS A 560 9.59 -9.96 4.77
C CYS A 560 11.08 -10.36 4.74
N LEU A 561 11.52 -11.18 3.78
CA LEU A 561 12.86 -11.78 3.77
C LEU A 561 14.01 -10.76 3.75
N PRO A 562 13.95 -9.65 2.96
CA PRO A 562 15.04 -8.68 2.91
C PRO A 562 15.06 -7.72 4.10
N LEU A 563 14.03 -7.74 4.96
CA LEU A 563 13.90 -6.76 6.05
C LEU A 563 14.94 -6.97 7.14
N SER A 564 15.57 -5.89 7.56
CA SER A 564 16.49 -5.90 8.70
C SER A 564 15.73 -5.79 10.02
N TRP A 565 16.19 -6.52 11.04
CA TRP A 565 15.64 -6.49 12.40
C TRP A 565 16.18 -5.26 13.17
N LYS A 566 15.78 -4.06 12.74
CA LYS A 566 16.21 -2.82 13.40
C LYS A 566 15.21 -2.42 14.49
N PRO A 567 15.66 -2.18 15.73
CA PRO A 567 14.81 -1.64 16.79
C PRO A 567 14.45 -0.18 16.50
N LEU A 568 13.20 0.19 16.79
CA LEU A 568 12.75 1.59 16.81
C LEU A 568 13.21 2.33 18.06
N LYS A 569 13.46 1.59 19.17
CA LYS A 569 13.95 2.15 20.42
C LYS A 569 15.46 2.48 20.29
N GLY A 570 15.84 3.70 20.70
CA GLY A 570 17.24 4.16 20.67
C GLY A 570 17.68 4.80 19.35
N LYS A 571 16.81 4.92 18.35
CA LYS A 571 17.10 5.71 17.17
C LYS A 571 16.77 7.17 17.47
N LYS A 572 17.80 7.99 17.73
CA LYS A 572 17.70 9.46 17.65
C LYS A 572 17.48 9.78 16.16
N ILE A 573 16.42 10.52 15.83
CA ILE A 573 16.31 11.12 14.50
C ILE A 573 17.36 12.21 14.52
N GLU A 574 18.45 12.04 13.78
CA GLU A 574 19.33 13.16 13.47
C GLU A 574 18.46 14.17 12.71
N ALA A 575 17.99 15.17 13.44
CA ALA A 575 17.53 16.40 12.83
C ALA A 575 18.77 16.97 12.15
N THR A 576 18.84 16.85 10.83
CA THR A 576 19.86 17.53 10.05
C THR A 576 19.63 19.01 10.32
N ALA A 577 20.52 19.60 11.11
CA ALA A 577 20.59 21.04 11.32
C ALA A 577 20.67 21.69 9.93
N ALA A 578 19.66 22.53 9.62
CA ALA A 578 19.69 23.44 8.48
C ALA A 578 20.28 24.77 8.92
#